data_95f5ad150aa2fe723ef95715cdf7d0b4
#
_entry.id   95f5ad150aa2fe723ef95715cdf7d0b4
#
_cell.length_a   1.000
_cell.length_b   1.000
_cell.length_c   1.000
_cell.angle_alpha   90.00
_cell.angle_beta   90.00
_cell.angle_gamma   90.00
#
_symmetry.space_group_name_H-M   'P 1'
#
loop_
_entity.id
_entity.type
_entity.pdbx_description
1 polymer ?
#
loop_
_entity_poly.entity_id
_entity_poly.type
_entity_poly.pdbx_seq_one_letter_code
_entity_poly.pdbx_strand_id
1 'polypeptide(L)'
;MSLLHHKNFIFSIGILLLISCKETNESQQLIPEPTAVKKEITTSPLSYDQILGALVGSAIGDAMGASTEMWNREDIYKTYGYISTLTPAIRVQSPEGTWDHNLPAGSSTDDTRWKLLMLNYFENFQPNPVNFSTFINGYYEKSLDLLKQKSYSSSIDAIEHPIEQIDWIKEWARVSRAYLKGPEEYMLAKDRFYGGEMSCAGMLYSSTLAMISNDAEEAYTKAYQHALFDQGYAKDITGLVSSLSFNSFRIQNTDSLLNSLYLIDPMRFQDSRLVGRIAQDILLNTRNNARDAKLQNLPLTESSAYQSLINSIPKNYPHEIKDWHIQHQMYSFLDSNQRAIAFHAAEIWQILIASLAFADGDFNKGVEFAVNYGRDNDTVAAITGFVLGAQVGFDRLDESLKQQVLDTHKNVLGIDLEVMAKRYAELLK
;
A
#
# COMPACT_ATOMS: atom_id res chain seq x y z
N MET A 1 27.50 61.99 42.58
CA MET A 1 28.80 62.30 41.97
C MET A 1 28.80 61.59 40.62
N SER A 2 28.45 62.31 39.53
CA SER A 2 29.35 63.02 38.61
C SER A 2 30.21 62.02 37.86
N LEU A 3 30.20 61.89 36.55
CA LEU A 3 30.19 62.82 35.45
C LEU A 3 29.89 62.10 34.11
N LEU A 4 29.14 62.78 33.27
CA LEU A 4 29.00 62.61 31.80
C LEU A 4 30.37 62.59 31.10
N HIS A 5 30.48 61.85 29.95
CA HIS A 5 31.18 62.39 28.79
C HIS A 5 30.59 61.81 27.48
N HIS A 6 30.09 62.69 26.67
CA HIS A 6 29.83 62.55 25.24
C HIS A 6 31.11 62.35 24.45
N LYS A 7 31.10 61.56 23.37
CA LYS A 7 31.76 61.97 22.11
C LYS A 7 31.32 61.08 20.92
N ASN A 8 30.68 61.72 20.00
CA ASN A 8 30.92 61.85 18.57
C ASN A 8 30.73 60.60 17.67
N PHE A 9 29.65 60.76 16.86
CA PHE A 9 29.40 60.19 15.56
C PHE A 9 30.53 60.46 14.59
N ILE A 10 31.00 59.41 13.89
CA ILE A 10 31.70 59.55 12.60
C ILE A 10 30.97 58.69 11.60
N PHE A 11 30.34 59.32 10.61
CA PHE A 11 29.82 58.72 9.42
C PHE A 11 31.00 58.31 8.51
N SER A 12 31.14 57.03 8.20
CA SER A 12 31.98 56.54 7.13
C SER A 12 31.12 56.01 6.01
N ILE A 13 31.10 56.73 4.91
CA ILE A 13 30.51 56.33 3.65
C ILE A 13 31.42 55.25 3.03
N GLY A 14 31.00 54.02 3.06
CA GLY A 14 31.65 52.92 2.36
C GLY A 14 31.08 52.75 0.97
N ILE A 15 31.93 52.95 0.00
CA ILE A 15 31.64 52.77 -1.45
C ILE A 15 31.39 51.28 -1.69
N LEU A 16 30.15 50.97 -2.18
CA LEU A 16 29.83 49.63 -2.68
C LEU A 16 30.48 49.45 -4.06
N LEU A 17 31.51 48.63 -4.09
CA LEU A 17 32.02 48.03 -5.33
C LEU A 17 31.11 46.92 -5.77
N LEU A 18 30.33 47.13 -6.81
CA LEU A 18 29.58 46.10 -7.53
C LEU A 18 30.60 45.23 -8.28
N ILE A 19 30.90 44.07 -7.69
CA ILE A 19 31.56 42.98 -8.41
C ILE A 19 30.46 42.23 -9.13
N SER A 20 30.38 42.45 -10.45
CA SER A 20 29.55 41.65 -11.36
C SER A 20 30.16 40.26 -11.46
N CYS A 21 29.61 39.28 -10.71
CA CYS A 21 29.83 37.89 -11.04
C CYS A 21 29.04 37.56 -12.30
N LYS A 22 29.73 37.19 -13.36
CA LYS A 22 29.15 36.49 -14.48
C LYS A 22 28.56 35.16 -13.99
N GLU A 23 27.25 35.05 -13.94
CA GLU A 23 26.59 33.80 -13.81
C GLU A 23 26.90 32.94 -15.03
N THR A 24 27.66 31.86 -14.80
CA THR A 24 27.70 30.73 -15.71
C THR A 24 26.33 30.09 -15.67
N ASN A 25 25.60 30.13 -16.76
CA ASN A 25 24.37 29.34 -16.96
C ASN A 25 24.68 27.84 -16.80
N GLU A 26 24.62 27.33 -15.58
CA GLU A 26 24.29 25.93 -15.38
C GLU A 26 22.82 25.75 -15.70
N SER A 27 22.55 24.97 -16.72
CA SER A 27 21.23 24.61 -17.17
C SER A 27 20.39 24.08 -15.99
N GLN A 28 19.54 24.93 -15.44
CA GLN A 28 18.36 24.46 -14.72
C GLN A 28 17.59 23.58 -15.71
N GLN A 29 17.63 22.27 -15.52
CA GLN A 29 16.68 21.36 -16.13
C GLN A 29 15.30 21.80 -15.67
N LEU A 30 14.62 22.51 -16.53
CA LEU A 30 13.19 22.80 -16.41
C LEU A 30 12.49 21.45 -16.23
N ILE A 31 11.93 21.25 -15.05
CA ILE A 31 10.92 20.22 -14.84
C ILE A 31 9.87 20.49 -15.93
N PRO A 32 9.59 19.56 -16.85
CA PRO A 32 8.57 19.79 -17.84
C PRO A 32 7.26 20.05 -17.09
N GLU A 33 6.66 21.22 -17.33
CA GLU A 33 5.29 21.46 -16.88
C GLU A 33 4.44 20.27 -17.33
N PRO A 34 3.61 19.69 -16.44
CA PRO A 34 2.73 18.61 -16.82
C PRO A 34 1.81 19.16 -17.92
N THR A 35 2.07 18.77 -19.15
CA THR A 35 1.15 19.01 -20.25
C THR A 35 -0.18 18.40 -19.83
N ALA A 36 -1.14 19.25 -19.57
CA ALA A 36 -2.48 18.86 -19.14
C ALA A 36 -3.12 18.01 -20.23
N VAL A 37 -2.92 16.71 -20.17
CA VAL A 37 -3.71 15.75 -20.91
C VAL A 37 -5.03 15.63 -20.12
N LYS A 38 -5.91 16.62 -20.30
CA LYS A 38 -7.34 16.43 -20.09
C LYS A 38 -7.83 15.50 -21.21
N LYS A 39 -7.45 14.24 -21.14
CA LYS A 39 -8.16 13.19 -21.84
C LYS A 39 -9.37 12.90 -20.96
N GLU A 40 -10.56 13.12 -21.47
CA GLU A 40 -11.80 12.70 -20.85
C GLU A 40 -11.63 11.23 -20.47
N ILE A 41 -11.50 10.95 -19.17
CA ILE A 41 -11.54 9.60 -18.64
C ILE A 41 -13.00 9.22 -18.81
N THR A 42 -13.28 8.44 -19.84
CA THR A 42 -14.62 7.94 -20.10
C THR A 42 -15.07 7.14 -18.87
N THR A 43 -16.20 7.54 -18.29
CA THR A 43 -16.85 6.87 -17.15
C THR A 43 -17.58 5.59 -17.63
N SER A 44 -16.87 4.71 -18.34
CA SER A 44 -17.40 3.40 -18.66
C SER A 44 -17.56 2.60 -17.39
N PRO A 45 -18.70 1.92 -17.19
CA PRO A 45 -18.89 1.04 -16.04
C PRO A 45 -17.76 -0.01 -16.00
N LEU A 46 -17.31 -0.34 -14.79
CA LEU A 46 -16.29 -1.39 -14.60
C LEU A 46 -16.84 -2.73 -15.11
N SER A 47 -16.05 -3.46 -15.91
CA SER A 47 -16.43 -4.79 -16.33
C SER A 47 -16.30 -5.78 -15.17
N TYR A 48 -17.11 -6.84 -15.20
CA TYR A 48 -17.02 -7.93 -14.22
C TYR A 48 -15.62 -8.57 -14.22
N ASP A 49 -15.02 -8.74 -15.39
CA ASP A 49 -13.66 -9.27 -15.55
C ASP A 49 -12.63 -8.41 -14.82
N GLN A 50 -12.73 -7.09 -14.91
CA GLN A 50 -11.82 -6.17 -14.20
C GLN A 50 -12.03 -6.21 -12.67
N ILE A 51 -13.30 -6.24 -12.23
CA ILE A 51 -13.63 -6.32 -10.79
C ILE A 51 -13.11 -7.63 -10.20
N LEU A 52 -13.38 -8.75 -10.87
CA LEU A 52 -12.90 -10.06 -10.45
C LEU A 52 -11.37 -10.14 -10.51
N GLY A 53 -10.76 -9.59 -11.58
CA GLY A 53 -9.32 -9.49 -11.74
C GLY A 53 -8.63 -8.72 -10.61
N ALA A 54 -9.22 -7.59 -10.19
CA ALA A 54 -8.73 -6.81 -9.06
C ALA A 54 -8.81 -7.58 -7.73
N LEU A 55 -9.95 -8.21 -7.45
CA LEU A 55 -10.16 -8.93 -6.19
C LEU A 55 -9.33 -10.21 -6.11
N VAL A 56 -9.31 -11.01 -7.16
CA VAL A 56 -8.51 -12.23 -7.22
C VAL A 56 -7.02 -11.91 -7.29
N GLY A 57 -6.62 -10.90 -8.06
CA GLY A 57 -5.25 -10.44 -8.11
C GLY A 57 -4.75 -9.97 -6.74
N SER A 58 -5.61 -9.24 -5.99
CA SER A 58 -5.32 -8.87 -4.61
C SER A 58 -5.15 -10.09 -3.70
N ALA A 59 -6.05 -11.07 -3.82
CA ALA A 59 -5.98 -12.29 -3.01
C ALA A 59 -4.78 -13.19 -3.37
N ILE A 60 -4.33 -13.18 -4.63
CA ILE A 60 -3.07 -13.85 -5.04
C ILE A 60 -1.87 -13.17 -4.37
N GLY A 61 -1.80 -11.85 -4.40
CA GLY A 61 -0.71 -11.09 -3.78
C GLY A 61 -0.64 -11.34 -2.28
N ASP A 62 -1.75 -11.17 -1.58
CA ASP A 62 -1.95 -11.45 -0.15
C ASP A 62 -1.50 -12.90 0.19
N ALA A 63 -2.06 -13.90 -0.48
CA ALA A 63 -1.75 -15.30 -0.23
C ALA A 63 -0.28 -15.68 -0.55
N MET A 64 0.36 -15.01 -1.50
CA MET A 64 1.76 -15.24 -1.84
C MET A 64 2.69 -14.65 -0.76
N GLY A 65 2.31 -13.52 -0.14
CA GLY A 65 3.04 -12.88 0.95
C GLY A 65 2.81 -13.52 2.32
N ALA A 66 1.63 -14.10 2.55
CA ALA A 66 1.14 -14.59 3.84
C ALA A 66 2.12 -15.49 4.62
N SER A 67 2.91 -16.32 3.95
CA SER A 67 3.88 -17.22 4.61
C SER A 67 5.13 -16.51 5.13
N THR A 68 5.41 -15.31 4.66
CA THR A 68 6.65 -14.57 4.93
C THR A 68 6.40 -13.12 5.39
N GLU A 69 5.17 -12.83 5.79
CA GLU A 69 4.80 -11.55 6.39
C GLU A 69 5.75 -11.20 7.55
N MET A 70 6.24 -9.97 7.59
CA MET A 70 7.22 -9.44 8.53
C MET A 70 8.63 -10.07 8.46
N TRP A 71 8.91 -10.93 7.50
CA TRP A 71 10.24 -11.48 7.33
C TRP A 71 11.18 -10.51 6.63
N ASN A 72 12.47 -10.65 6.91
CA ASN A 72 13.48 -9.99 6.08
C ASN A 72 13.78 -10.84 4.83
N ARG A 73 14.27 -10.18 3.78
CA ARG A 73 14.55 -10.80 2.48
C ARG A 73 15.55 -11.95 2.55
N GLU A 74 16.55 -11.84 3.42
CA GLU A 74 17.60 -12.88 3.54
C GLU A 74 17.01 -14.20 4.07
N ASP A 75 16.13 -14.12 5.05
CA ASP A 75 15.46 -15.30 5.61
C ASP A 75 14.46 -15.91 4.59
N ILE A 76 13.78 -15.08 3.80
CA ILE A 76 12.95 -15.54 2.68
C ILE A 76 13.80 -16.34 1.70
N TYR A 77 14.91 -15.78 1.23
CA TYR A 77 15.78 -16.44 0.23
C TYR A 77 16.44 -17.70 0.77
N LYS A 78 16.78 -17.72 2.05
CA LYS A 78 17.35 -18.90 2.71
C LYS A 78 16.35 -20.03 2.81
N THR A 79 15.08 -19.73 3.07
CA THR A 79 14.04 -20.73 3.37
C THR A 79 13.34 -21.20 2.11
N TYR A 80 12.95 -20.28 1.23
CA TYR A 80 12.14 -20.56 0.04
C TYR A 80 12.90 -20.40 -1.27
N GLY A 81 14.04 -19.71 -1.29
CA GLY A 81 14.58 -19.16 -2.51
C GLY A 81 13.74 -17.97 -2.96
N TYR A 82 13.56 -17.79 -4.25
CA TYR A 82 12.66 -16.77 -4.80
C TYR A 82 11.23 -17.32 -4.83
N ILE A 83 10.30 -16.59 -4.23
CA ILE A 83 8.89 -16.96 -4.18
C ILE A 83 8.21 -16.47 -5.47
N SER A 84 7.72 -17.40 -6.28
CA SER A 84 6.93 -17.15 -7.49
C SER A 84 5.65 -17.98 -7.54
N THR A 85 5.35 -18.71 -6.49
CA THR A 85 4.17 -19.57 -6.35
C THR A 85 3.56 -19.42 -4.98
N LEU A 86 2.33 -19.88 -4.82
CA LEU A 86 1.66 -19.90 -3.53
C LEU A 86 2.26 -20.98 -2.63
N THR A 87 2.58 -20.59 -1.39
CA THR A 87 3.15 -21.48 -0.38
C THR A 87 2.22 -21.60 0.82
N PRO A 88 2.25 -22.72 1.58
CA PRO A 88 1.47 -22.82 2.80
C PRO A 88 1.85 -21.74 3.81
N ALA A 89 0.88 -21.11 4.44
CA ALA A 89 1.09 -20.12 5.49
C ALA A 89 1.40 -20.83 6.82
N ILE A 90 2.61 -21.38 6.92
CA ILE A 90 3.15 -22.03 8.14
C ILE A 90 3.90 -20.95 8.91
N ARG A 91 3.25 -20.36 9.91
CA ARG A 91 3.86 -19.28 10.68
C ARG A 91 3.50 -19.36 12.15
N VAL A 92 4.36 -18.79 12.98
CA VAL A 92 4.00 -18.50 14.37
C VAL A 92 2.88 -17.49 14.34
N GLN A 93 1.91 -17.64 15.23
CA GLN A 93 0.78 -16.72 15.34
C GLN A 93 1.26 -15.26 15.32
N SER A 94 0.68 -14.47 14.42
CA SER A 94 0.91 -13.03 14.39
C SER A 94 0.41 -12.40 15.69
N PRO A 95 1.07 -11.36 16.22
CA PRO A 95 0.53 -10.55 17.31
C PRO A 95 -0.85 -9.98 17.03
N GLU A 96 -1.23 -9.87 15.79
CA GLU A 96 -2.55 -9.44 15.31
C GLU A 96 -3.60 -10.55 15.38
N GLY A 97 -3.16 -11.77 15.68
CA GLY A 97 -3.98 -12.85 16.20
C GLY A 97 -5.12 -13.31 15.31
N THR A 98 -4.88 -13.53 14.02
CA THR A 98 -6.04 -13.69 13.15
C THR A 98 -6.20 -15.02 12.47
N TRP A 99 -5.20 -15.87 12.53
CA TRP A 99 -5.13 -16.93 11.54
C TRP A 99 -5.00 -18.28 12.20
N ASP A 100 -5.70 -19.22 11.62
CA ASP A 100 -5.34 -20.59 11.83
C ASP A 100 -3.87 -20.79 11.46
N HIS A 101 -3.14 -21.42 12.35
CA HIS A 101 -1.79 -21.87 12.06
C HIS A 101 -1.85 -22.91 10.93
N ASN A 102 -0.84 -22.88 10.06
CA ASN A 102 -0.66 -23.89 9.03
C ASN A 102 -1.82 -23.96 8.03
N LEU A 103 -2.24 -22.82 7.52
CA LEU A 103 -3.18 -22.77 6.42
C LEU A 103 -2.55 -23.27 5.10
N PRO A 104 -3.34 -23.93 4.23
CA PRO A 104 -2.85 -24.41 2.94
C PRO A 104 -2.45 -23.26 2.01
N ALA A 105 -1.62 -23.58 1.01
CA ALA A 105 -1.23 -22.62 -0.02
C ALA A 105 -2.46 -22.00 -0.70
N GLY A 106 -2.42 -20.69 -0.92
CA GLY A 106 -3.54 -19.91 -1.44
C GLY A 106 -4.43 -19.31 -0.37
N SER A 107 -4.11 -19.48 0.92
CA SER A 107 -4.80 -18.78 2.01
C SER A 107 -4.26 -17.37 2.17
N SER A 108 -5.17 -16.40 2.28
CA SER A 108 -4.88 -14.98 2.47
C SER A 108 -5.00 -14.54 3.92
N THR A 109 -4.63 -13.29 4.20
CA THR A 109 -4.62 -12.65 5.52
C THR A 109 -5.84 -11.72 5.71
N ASP A 110 -5.76 -10.75 6.62
CA ASP A 110 -6.79 -9.74 6.83
C ASP A 110 -6.94 -8.78 5.63
N ASP A 111 -5.91 -8.63 4.80
CA ASP A 111 -6.01 -7.85 3.58
C ASP A 111 -7.21 -8.23 2.70
N THR A 112 -7.43 -9.51 2.50
CA THR A 112 -8.62 -9.98 1.75
C THR A 112 -9.90 -9.89 2.59
N ARG A 113 -9.84 -10.12 3.88
CA ARG A 113 -11.00 -9.96 4.78
C ARG A 113 -11.51 -8.53 4.84
N TRP A 114 -10.62 -7.54 4.84
CA TRP A 114 -11.01 -6.14 4.77
C TRP A 114 -11.85 -5.83 3.51
N LYS A 115 -11.52 -6.41 2.38
CA LYS A 115 -12.27 -6.19 1.14
C LYS A 115 -13.69 -6.78 1.21
N LEU A 116 -13.84 -7.94 1.84
CA LEU A 116 -15.17 -8.52 2.12
C LEU A 116 -15.94 -7.70 3.16
N LEU A 117 -15.27 -7.23 4.21
CA LEU A 117 -15.87 -6.39 5.23
C LEU A 117 -16.41 -5.08 4.64
N MET A 118 -15.64 -4.45 3.76
CA MET A 118 -16.06 -3.23 3.07
C MET A 118 -17.27 -3.47 2.13
N LEU A 119 -17.31 -4.60 1.45
CA LEU A 119 -18.50 -4.95 0.64
C LEU A 119 -19.75 -5.00 1.52
N ASN A 120 -19.68 -5.69 2.67
CA ASN A 120 -20.78 -5.75 3.63
C ASN A 120 -21.16 -4.37 4.18
N TYR A 121 -20.18 -3.48 4.34
CA TYR A 121 -20.42 -2.10 4.73
C TYR A 121 -21.19 -1.34 3.65
N PHE A 122 -20.75 -1.40 2.40
CA PHE A 122 -21.37 -0.67 1.29
C PHE A 122 -22.81 -1.13 1.00
N GLU A 123 -23.12 -2.40 1.21
CA GLU A 123 -24.47 -2.93 1.02
C GLU A 123 -25.46 -2.44 2.08
N ASN A 124 -24.99 -2.11 3.26
CA ASN A 124 -25.85 -1.82 4.40
C ASN A 124 -25.81 -0.35 4.86
N PHE A 125 -24.82 0.41 4.41
CA PHE A 125 -24.58 1.79 4.88
C PHE A 125 -24.20 2.73 3.73
N GLN A 126 -24.65 3.98 3.83
CA GLN A 126 -24.07 5.05 3.01
C GLN A 126 -22.67 5.38 3.50
N PRO A 127 -21.63 5.37 2.63
CA PRO A 127 -20.26 5.57 3.01
C PRO A 127 -19.99 6.96 3.61
N ASN A 128 -19.69 6.99 4.90
CA ASN A 128 -19.21 8.16 5.64
C ASN A 128 -18.52 7.71 6.94
N PRO A 129 -17.71 8.56 7.59
CA PRO A 129 -16.95 8.19 8.77
C PRO A 129 -17.79 7.69 9.97
N VAL A 130 -18.96 8.26 10.19
CA VAL A 130 -19.85 7.87 11.30
C VAL A 130 -20.43 6.47 11.06
N ASN A 131 -20.95 6.24 9.87
CA ASN A 131 -21.49 4.94 9.50
C ASN A 131 -20.40 3.86 9.48
N PHE A 132 -19.21 4.19 9.02
CA PHE A 132 -18.07 3.28 9.03
C PHE A 132 -17.68 2.90 10.47
N SER A 133 -17.55 3.88 11.37
CA SER A 133 -17.26 3.61 12.76
C SER A 133 -18.37 2.78 13.44
N THR A 134 -19.63 3.06 13.13
CA THR A 134 -20.77 2.29 13.63
C THR A 134 -20.72 0.85 13.15
N PHE A 135 -20.42 0.65 11.86
CA PHE A 135 -20.32 -0.67 11.26
C PHE A 135 -19.16 -1.49 11.86
N ILE A 136 -17.95 -0.93 11.94
CA ILE A 136 -16.77 -1.62 12.51
C ILE A 136 -17.01 -2.01 13.98
N ASN A 137 -17.53 -1.07 14.79
CA ASN A 137 -17.84 -1.36 16.17
C ASN A 137 -18.91 -2.43 16.31
N GLY A 138 -19.99 -2.33 15.55
CA GLY A 138 -21.08 -3.32 15.58
C GLY A 138 -20.65 -4.71 15.08
N TYR A 139 -19.79 -4.77 14.08
CA TYR A 139 -19.22 -6.04 13.60
C TYR A 139 -18.41 -6.73 14.71
N TYR A 140 -17.53 -5.99 15.39
CA TYR A 140 -16.73 -6.52 16.50
C TYR A 140 -17.60 -6.97 17.67
N GLU A 141 -18.56 -6.15 18.11
CA GLU A 141 -19.46 -6.50 19.23
C GLU A 141 -20.30 -7.73 18.93
N LYS A 142 -20.86 -7.83 17.73
CA LYS A 142 -21.60 -9.02 17.31
C LYS A 142 -20.73 -10.27 17.30
N SER A 143 -19.50 -10.17 16.84
CA SER A 143 -18.55 -11.29 16.84
C SER A 143 -18.19 -11.73 18.26
N LEU A 144 -17.97 -10.79 19.19
CA LEU A 144 -17.77 -11.08 20.61
C LEU A 144 -18.96 -11.77 21.25
N ASP A 145 -20.17 -11.37 20.94
CA ASP A 145 -21.37 -11.97 21.51
C ASP A 145 -21.58 -13.40 20.99
N LEU A 146 -21.30 -13.66 19.73
CA LEU A 146 -21.29 -15.02 19.18
C LEU A 146 -20.22 -15.89 19.86
N LEU A 147 -19.07 -15.33 20.16
CA LEU A 147 -18.00 -16.01 20.87
C LEU A 147 -18.43 -16.37 22.32
N LYS A 148 -18.99 -15.41 23.06
CA LYS A 148 -19.50 -15.64 24.41
C LYS A 148 -20.54 -16.76 24.44
N GLN A 149 -21.44 -16.81 23.46
CA GLN A 149 -22.43 -17.88 23.37
C GLN A 149 -21.79 -19.26 23.16
N LYS A 150 -20.70 -19.33 22.39
CA LYS A 150 -19.94 -20.59 22.18
C LYS A 150 -19.15 -20.99 23.41
N SER A 151 -18.59 -20.06 24.18
CA SER A 151 -17.68 -20.33 25.30
C SER A 151 -18.33 -21.03 26.49
N TYR A 152 -19.64 -20.93 26.67
CA TYR A 152 -20.37 -21.63 27.73
C TYR A 152 -20.52 -23.15 27.51
N SER A 153 -20.15 -23.64 26.33
CA SER A 153 -20.36 -25.06 25.95
C SER A 153 -19.09 -25.78 25.52
N SER A 154 -17.90 -25.17 25.61
CA SER A 154 -16.70 -25.63 24.92
C SER A 154 -15.44 -25.66 25.80
N SER A 155 -14.48 -26.52 25.46
CA SER A 155 -13.14 -26.56 26.06
C SER A 155 -12.36 -25.26 25.75
N ILE A 156 -11.27 -25.00 26.48
CA ILE A 156 -10.40 -23.85 26.30
C ILE A 156 -9.92 -23.75 24.84
N ASP A 157 -9.50 -24.85 24.24
CA ASP A 157 -9.02 -24.92 22.85
C ASP A 157 -10.08 -24.48 21.84
N ALA A 158 -11.35 -24.73 22.11
CA ALA A 158 -12.46 -24.31 21.26
C ALA A 158 -12.81 -22.81 21.40
N ILE A 159 -12.26 -22.12 22.39
CA ILE A 159 -12.44 -20.68 22.64
C ILE A 159 -11.29 -19.87 22.01
N GLU A 160 -10.06 -20.36 22.08
CA GLU A 160 -8.88 -19.64 21.57
C GLU A 160 -9.02 -19.35 20.08
N HIS A 161 -9.30 -20.35 19.27
CA HIS A 161 -9.46 -20.20 17.83
C HIS A 161 -10.51 -19.14 17.40
N PRO A 162 -11.73 -19.10 17.94
CA PRO A 162 -12.67 -18.02 17.63
C PRO A 162 -12.23 -16.61 18.09
N ILE A 163 -11.45 -16.49 19.17
CA ILE A 163 -10.90 -15.21 19.63
C ILE A 163 -9.93 -14.68 18.58
N GLU A 164 -9.03 -15.50 18.10
CA GLU A 164 -8.06 -15.14 17.06
C GLU A 164 -8.75 -14.65 15.80
N GLN A 165 -9.88 -15.22 15.44
CA GLN A 165 -10.66 -14.81 14.26
C GLN A 165 -11.25 -13.39 14.34
N ILE A 166 -11.27 -12.74 15.50
CA ILE A 166 -11.82 -11.39 15.69
C ILE A 166 -10.79 -10.41 16.23
N ASP A 167 -9.62 -10.86 16.67
CA ASP A 167 -8.61 -9.96 17.26
C ASP A 167 -8.02 -8.99 16.22
N TRP A 168 -7.95 -9.39 14.95
CA TRP A 168 -7.47 -8.56 13.86
C TRP A 168 -8.23 -7.21 13.72
N ILE A 169 -9.51 -7.13 14.11
CA ILE A 169 -10.31 -5.92 14.02
C ILE A 169 -10.48 -5.19 15.36
N LYS A 170 -9.94 -5.73 16.43
CA LYS A 170 -10.12 -5.20 17.79
C LYS A 170 -9.59 -3.78 17.98
N GLU A 171 -8.41 -3.49 17.45
CA GLU A 171 -7.82 -2.15 17.54
C GLU A 171 -8.62 -1.13 16.73
N TRP A 172 -9.07 -1.50 15.54
CA TRP A 172 -9.97 -0.66 14.72
C TRP A 172 -11.30 -0.39 15.42
N ALA A 173 -11.86 -1.41 16.10
CA ALA A 173 -13.10 -1.23 16.87
C ALA A 173 -12.92 -0.28 18.06
N ARG A 174 -11.76 -0.29 18.72
CA ARG A 174 -11.43 0.67 19.79
C ARG A 174 -11.45 2.11 19.30
N VAL A 175 -10.78 2.39 18.21
CA VAL A 175 -10.73 3.74 17.60
C VAL A 175 -12.11 4.14 17.09
N SER A 176 -12.82 3.24 16.43
CA SER A 176 -14.19 3.48 15.92
C SER A 176 -15.16 3.82 17.05
N ARG A 177 -15.10 3.09 18.17
CA ARG A 177 -15.91 3.38 19.35
C ARG A 177 -15.58 4.76 19.95
N ALA A 178 -14.31 5.10 20.00
CA ALA A 178 -13.87 6.40 20.49
C ALA A 178 -14.31 7.54 19.55
N TYR A 179 -14.27 7.32 18.23
CA TYR A 179 -14.77 8.28 17.24
C TYR A 179 -16.26 8.60 17.47
N LEU A 180 -17.08 7.59 17.77
CA LEU A 180 -18.51 7.77 18.03
C LEU A 180 -18.79 8.50 19.37
N LYS A 181 -17.84 8.53 20.30
CA LYS A 181 -17.99 9.25 21.57
C LYS A 181 -17.67 10.74 21.46
N GLY A 182 -16.78 11.11 20.56
CA GLY A 182 -16.44 12.51 20.34
C GLY A 182 -14.97 12.76 19.98
N PRO A 183 -14.62 14.02 19.65
CA PRO A 183 -13.29 14.35 19.14
C PRO A 183 -12.15 14.09 20.14
N GLU A 184 -12.37 14.32 21.42
CA GLU A 184 -11.33 14.17 22.46
C GLU A 184 -10.94 12.69 22.61
N GLU A 185 -11.92 11.82 22.81
CA GLU A 185 -11.71 10.38 22.93
C GLU A 185 -11.12 9.78 21.65
N TYR A 186 -11.59 10.28 20.50
CA TYR A 186 -11.08 9.85 19.20
C TYR A 186 -9.60 10.19 19.04
N MET A 187 -9.19 11.43 19.32
CA MET A 187 -7.79 11.82 19.22
C MET A 187 -6.91 10.96 20.12
N LEU A 188 -7.32 10.75 21.37
CA LEU A 188 -6.58 9.93 22.31
C LEU A 188 -6.45 8.47 21.88
N ALA A 189 -7.53 7.89 21.34
CA ALA A 189 -7.52 6.51 20.85
C ALA A 189 -6.65 6.37 19.59
N LYS A 190 -6.77 7.31 18.67
CA LYS A 190 -5.97 7.35 17.44
C LYS A 190 -4.47 7.49 17.73
N ASP A 191 -4.10 8.38 18.66
CA ASP A 191 -2.70 8.61 19.04
C ASP A 191 -2.05 7.39 19.72
N ARG A 192 -2.85 6.42 20.16
CA ARG A 192 -2.38 5.15 20.74
C ARG A 192 -2.48 3.97 19.78
N PHE A 193 -3.17 4.14 18.67
CA PHE A 193 -3.31 3.09 17.67
C PHE A 193 -1.93 2.70 17.15
N TYR A 194 -1.61 1.41 17.22
CA TYR A 194 -0.27 0.89 16.91
C TYR A 194 0.89 1.71 17.48
N GLY A 195 0.74 2.14 18.74
CA GLY A 195 1.79 2.88 19.43
C GLY A 195 2.00 4.32 18.96
N GLY A 196 1.07 4.87 18.18
CA GLY A 196 1.16 6.21 17.61
C GLY A 196 1.92 6.29 16.29
N GLU A 197 2.26 5.15 15.70
CA GLU A 197 2.96 5.09 14.41
C GLU A 197 2.03 5.38 13.22
N MET A 198 2.62 5.84 12.14
CA MET A 198 1.92 6.04 10.87
C MET A 198 1.78 4.71 10.13
N SER A 199 0.87 3.87 10.60
CA SER A 199 0.60 2.56 9.99
C SER A 199 -0.12 2.67 8.64
N CYS A 200 -0.16 1.56 7.90
CA CYS A 200 -0.88 1.44 6.63
C CYS A 200 -2.37 1.10 6.80
N ALA A 201 -2.94 1.28 7.99
CA ALA A 201 -4.25 0.75 8.35
C ALA A 201 -5.38 1.07 7.35
N GLY A 202 -5.44 2.30 6.83
CA GLY A 202 -6.42 2.68 5.82
C GLY A 202 -6.17 2.08 4.43
N MET A 203 -4.93 1.70 4.13
CA MET A 203 -4.58 1.14 2.82
C MET A 203 -5.19 -0.23 2.59
N LEU A 204 -5.37 -1.05 3.64
CA LEU A 204 -5.94 -2.40 3.58
C LEU A 204 -7.28 -2.45 2.85
N TYR A 205 -8.08 -1.40 2.98
CA TYR A 205 -9.43 -1.33 2.39
C TYR A 205 -9.63 -0.20 1.38
N SER A 206 -8.69 0.72 1.23
CA SER A 206 -8.86 1.93 0.39
C SER A 206 -9.14 1.62 -1.07
N SER A 207 -8.59 0.54 -1.61
CA SER A 207 -8.84 0.09 -2.99
C SER A 207 -10.32 -0.22 -3.27
N THR A 208 -11.08 -0.63 -2.26
CA THR A 208 -12.52 -0.90 -2.41
C THR A 208 -13.36 0.38 -2.54
N LEU A 209 -12.92 1.47 -1.91
CA LEU A 209 -13.55 2.79 -2.04
C LEU A 209 -13.39 3.35 -3.45
N ALA A 210 -12.31 2.98 -4.14
CA ALA A 210 -12.09 3.31 -5.54
C ALA A 210 -13.20 2.74 -6.45
N MET A 211 -13.64 1.50 -6.19
CA MET A 211 -14.67 0.84 -7.01
C MET A 211 -16.00 1.58 -6.95
N ILE A 212 -16.37 2.17 -5.81
CA ILE A 212 -17.63 2.89 -5.61
C ILE A 212 -17.53 4.41 -5.83
N SER A 213 -16.49 4.87 -6.50
CA SER A 213 -16.24 6.29 -6.78
C SER A 213 -16.41 6.59 -8.26
N ASN A 214 -16.78 7.85 -8.59
CA ASN A 214 -17.03 8.28 -9.95
C ASN A 214 -15.75 8.80 -10.64
N ASP A 215 -14.79 9.32 -9.84
CA ASP A 215 -13.50 9.79 -10.31
C ASP A 215 -12.41 9.56 -9.27
N ALA A 216 -11.16 9.85 -9.63
CA ALA A 216 -9.99 9.60 -8.80
C ALA A 216 -9.90 10.56 -7.59
N GLU A 217 -10.41 11.79 -7.69
CA GLU A 217 -10.45 12.74 -6.57
C GLU A 217 -11.53 12.35 -5.56
N GLU A 218 -12.67 11.85 -6.03
CA GLU A 218 -13.70 11.29 -5.16
C GLU A 218 -13.19 10.02 -4.45
N ALA A 219 -12.49 9.13 -5.17
CA ALA A 219 -11.86 7.95 -4.60
C ALA A 219 -10.87 8.34 -3.48
N TYR A 220 -10.01 9.33 -3.74
CA TYR A 220 -9.12 9.90 -2.74
C TYR A 220 -9.90 10.42 -1.52
N THR A 221 -10.90 11.26 -1.76
CA THR A 221 -11.64 11.93 -0.69
C THR A 221 -12.39 10.95 0.19
N LYS A 222 -13.04 9.95 -0.41
CA LYS A 222 -13.71 8.88 0.33
C LYS A 222 -12.70 8.09 1.19
N ALA A 223 -11.56 7.69 0.62
CA ALA A 223 -10.53 6.96 1.36
C ALA A 223 -9.93 7.80 2.49
N TYR A 224 -9.61 9.06 2.23
CA TYR A 224 -9.11 9.99 3.24
C TYR A 224 -10.09 10.16 4.42
N GLN A 225 -11.40 10.23 4.14
CA GLN A 225 -12.44 10.34 5.16
C GLN A 225 -12.60 9.04 5.98
N HIS A 226 -12.40 7.88 5.35
CA HIS A 226 -12.48 6.57 6.01
C HIS A 226 -11.16 6.16 6.70
N ALA A 227 -10.05 6.86 6.45
CA ALA A 227 -8.75 6.64 7.08
C ALA A 227 -8.75 7.15 8.55
N LEU A 228 -9.68 6.63 9.35
CA LEU A 228 -9.89 7.06 10.75
C LEU A 228 -8.74 6.64 11.66
N PHE A 229 -7.98 5.64 11.27
CA PHE A 229 -6.91 5.03 12.04
C PHE A 229 -5.55 5.62 11.69
N ASP A 230 -5.44 6.23 10.52
CA ASP A 230 -4.19 6.75 9.98
C ASP A 230 -3.81 8.09 10.62
N GLN A 231 -2.51 8.30 10.78
CA GLN A 231 -1.94 9.52 11.30
C GLN A 231 -1.13 10.28 10.24
N GLY A 232 -1.01 11.59 10.38
CA GLY A 232 -0.18 12.42 9.54
C GLY A 232 -0.43 12.19 8.04
N TYR A 233 0.64 12.08 7.28
CA TYR A 233 0.57 11.84 5.84
C TYR A 233 0.20 10.40 5.44
N ALA A 234 0.03 9.48 6.39
CA ALA A 234 -0.55 8.16 6.10
C ALA A 234 -1.96 8.30 5.49
N LYS A 235 -2.75 9.29 5.95
CA LYS A 235 -4.08 9.59 5.37
C LYS A 235 -3.99 10.04 3.90
N ASP A 236 -2.99 10.85 3.56
CA ASP A 236 -2.74 11.27 2.17
C ASP A 236 -2.39 10.06 1.30
N ILE A 237 -1.52 9.19 1.80
CA ILE A 237 -1.13 7.96 1.10
C ILE A 237 -2.34 7.03 0.90
N THR A 238 -3.17 6.83 1.92
CA THR A 238 -4.42 6.04 1.82
C THR A 238 -5.35 6.58 0.73
N GLY A 239 -5.49 7.92 0.65
CA GLY A 239 -6.22 8.58 -0.43
C GLY A 239 -5.60 8.30 -1.81
N LEU A 240 -4.27 8.39 -1.92
CA LEU A 240 -3.54 8.12 -3.17
C LEU A 240 -3.63 6.66 -3.61
N VAL A 241 -3.60 5.70 -2.69
CA VAL A 241 -3.81 4.27 -3.01
C VAL A 241 -5.21 4.05 -3.59
N SER A 242 -6.23 4.70 -3.05
CA SER A 242 -7.57 4.64 -3.63
C SER A 242 -7.64 5.25 -5.03
N SER A 243 -7.01 6.41 -5.25
CA SER A 243 -6.94 7.02 -6.59
C SER A 243 -6.16 6.17 -7.58
N LEU A 244 -5.05 5.58 -7.16
CA LEU A 244 -4.26 4.63 -7.95
C LEU A 244 -5.13 3.44 -8.37
N SER A 245 -5.87 2.87 -7.43
CA SER A 245 -6.80 1.76 -7.67
C SER A 245 -7.93 2.16 -8.63
N PHE A 246 -8.49 3.36 -8.50
CA PHE A 246 -9.49 3.87 -9.45
C PHE A 246 -8.94 4.01 -10.86
N ASN A 247 -7.76 4.59 -10.99
CA ASN A 247 -7.11 4.82 -12.27
C ASN A 247 -6.62 3.52 -12.93
N SER A 248 -6.29 2.47 -12.16
CA SER A 248 -5.86 1.18 -12.69
C SER A 248 -6.90 0.48 -13.56
N PHE A 249 -8.19 0.68 -13.29
CA PHE A 249 -9.27 0.17 -14.15
C PHE A 249 -9.33 0.85 -15.53
N ARG A 250 -8.64 1.98 -15.73
CA ARG A 250 -8.80 2.87 -16.90
C ARG A 250 -7.50 3.16 -17.62
N ILE A 251 -6.36 3.07 -16.94
CA ILE A 251 -5.04 3.41 -17.46
C ILE A 251 -4.18 2.14 -17.48
N GLN A 252 -3.85 1.68 -18.69
CA GLN A 252 -3.06 0.45 -18.88
C GLN A 252 -1.54 0.68 -18.77
N ASN A 253 -1.07 1.86 -19.17
CA ASN A 253 0.35 2.17 -19.14
C ASN A 253 0.79 2.59 -17.73
N THR A 254 1.78 1.90 -17.17
CA THR A 254 2.25 2.10 -15.79
C THR A 254 2.76 3.52 -15.54
N ASP A 255 3.54 4.08 -16.46
CA ASP A 255 4.04 5.46 -16.30
C ASP A 255 2.91 6.49 -16.29
N SER A 256 1.91 6.32 -17.16
CA SER A 256 0.72 7.17 -17.20
C SER A 256 -0.12 7.00 -15.93
N LEU A 257 -0.23 5.78 -15.41
CA LEU A 257 -0.93 5.49 -14.16
C LEU A 257 -0.26 6.20 -12.98
N LEU A 258 1.04 6.05 -12.83
CA LEU A 258 1.79 6.71 -11.75
C LEU A 258 1.84 8.24 -11.93
N ASN A 259 1.90 8.74 -13.17
CA ASN A 259 1.84 10.18 -13.45
C ASN A 259 0.50 10.80 -13.06
N SER A 260 -0.60 10.07 -13.18
CA SER A 260 -1.94 10.58 -12.84
C SER A 260 -2.06 11.00 -11.38
N LEU A 261 -1.25 10.43 -10.49
CA LEU A 261 -1.28 10.71 -9.05
C LEU A 261 -0.74 12.10 -8.69
N TYR A 262 0.11 12.70 -9.52
CA TYR A 262 0.63 14.06 -9.26
C TYR A 262 -0.46 15.14 -9.31
N LEU A 263 -1.54 14.89 -10.02
CA LEU A 263 -2.64 15.84 -10.22
C LEU A 263 -3.70 15.75 -9.11
N ILE A 264 -3.61 14.75 -8.23
CA ILE A 264 -4.64 14.47 -7.23
C ILE A 264 -4.17 14.97 -5.87
N ASP A 265 -4.67 16.13 -5.44
CA ASP A 265 -4.38 16.72 -4.13
C ASP A 265 -5.58 17.54 -3.59
N PRO A 266 -6.74 16.92 -3.37
CA PRO A 266 -7.93 17.66 -2.91
C PRO A 266 -7.76 18.25 -1.52
N MET A 267 -6.81 17.74 -0.71
CA MET A 267 -6.49 18.29 0.61
C MET A 267 -5.40 19.36 0.58
N ARG A 268 -4.84 19.68 -0.60
CA ARG A 268 -3.86 20.75 -0.82
C ARG A 268 -2.59 20.60 0.03
N PHE A 269 -2.09 19.37 0.19
CA PHE A 269 -0.83 19.10 0.88
C PHE A 269 0.37 19.79 0.22
N GLN A 270 0.30 20.04 -1.09
CA GLN A 270 1.32 20.80 -1.85
C GLN A 270 1.49 22.24 -1.33
N ASP A 271 0.47 22.84 -0.72
CA ASP A 271 0.52 24.21 -0.21
C ASP A 271 1.38 24.34 1.06
N SER A 272 1.90 23.24 1.60
CA SER A 272 2.82 23.26 2.74
C SER A 272 4.16 23.88 2.34
N ARG A 273 4.43 25.11 2.77
CA ARG A 273 5.61 25.89 2.36
C ARG A 273 6.94 25.32 2.85
N LEU A 274 6.94 24.59 3.96
CA LEU A 274 8.19 24.12 4.59
C LEU A 274 8.46 22.65 4.31
N VAL A 275 7.42 21.85 4.18
CA VAL A 275 7.54 20.39 4.11
C VAL A 275 7.17 19.86 2.72
N GLY A 276 6.26 20.54 2.02
CA GLY A 276 5.70 20.02 0.77
C GLY A 276 4.80 18.81 1.02
N ARG A 277 4.64 17.97 0.00
CA ARG A 277 3.82 16.76 0.04
C ARG A 277 4.69 15.52 0.10
N ILE A 278 4.91 14.97 1.30
CA ILE A 278 5.81 13.82 1.53
C ILE A 278 5.44 12.61 0.67
N ALA A 279 4.16 12.30 0.53
CA ALA A 279 3.70 11.17 -0.29
C ALA A 279 4.10 11.33 -1.78
N GLN A 280 4.12 12.54 -2.30
CA GLN A 280 4.55 12.85 -3.66
C GLN A 280 6.07 12.78 -3.82
N ASP A 281 6.83 13.23 -2.83
CA ASP A 281 8.29 13.13 -2.84
C ASP A 281 8.73 11.66 -2.84
N ILE A 282 8.06 10.81 -2.07
CA ILE A 282 8.29 9.36 -2.08
C ILE A 282 8.00 8.79 -3.48
N LEU A 283 6.85 9.13 -4.06
CA LEU A 283 6.48 8.70 -5.41
C LEU A 283 7.54 9.10 -6.44
N LEU A 284 7.97 10.37 -6.43
CA LEU A 284 8.96 10.90 -7.37
C LEU A 284 10.30 10.21 -7.24
N ASN A 285 10.83 10.12 -6.01
CA ASN A 285 12.14 9.54 -5.74
C ASN A 285 12.17 8.05 -6.10
N THR A 286 11.11 7.32 -5.79
CA THR A 286 11.01 5.88 -6.11
C THR A 286 10.94 5.65 -7.62
N ARG A 287 10.15 6.43 -8.34
CA ARG A 287 10.07 6.35 -9.81
C ARG A 287 11.40 6.71 -10.47
N ASN A 288 12.08 7.75 -10.00
CA ASN A 288 13.40 8.12 -10.51
C ASN A 288 14.41 6.98 -10.30
N ASN A 289 14.43 6.37 -9.12
CA ASN A 289 15.28 5.21 -8.85
C ASN A 289 14.97 4.03 -9.80
N ALA A 290 13.69 3.70 -9.99
CA ALA A 290 13.28 2.63 -10.90
C ALA A 290 13.71 2.92 -12.35
N ARG A 291 13.55 4.16 -12.81
CA ARG A 291 14.01 4.58 -14.15
C ARG A 291 15.54 4.46 -14.26
N ASP A 292 16.27 4.95 -13.28
CA ASP A 292 17.73 4.92 -13.29
C ASP A 292 18.26 3.47 -13.27
N ALA A 293 17.63 2.58 -12.48
CA ALA A 293 17.94 1.15 -12.46
C ALA A 293 17.69 0.49 -13.84
N LYS A 294 16.58 0.81 -14.50
CA LYS A 294 16.26 0.29 -15.86
C LYS A 294 17.23 0.79 -16.94
N LEU A 295 17.81 1.97 -16.77
CA LEU A 295 18.78 2.53 -17.71
C LEU A 295 20.21 1.98 -17.54
N GLN A 296 20.50 1.35 -16.42
CA GLN A 296 21.83 0.79 -16.19
C GLN A 296 22.06 -0.47 -17.03
N ASN A 297 23.27 -0.54 -17.58
CA ASN A 297 23.71 -1.73 -18.29
C ASN A 297 24.17 -2.81 -17.29
N LEU A 298 24.04 -4.07 -17.68
CA LEU A 298 24.67 -5.16 -16.94
C LEU A 298 26.19 -4.92 -16.85
N PRO A 299 26.82 -5.26 -15.73
CA PRO A 299 28.27 -5.28 -15.65
C PRO A 299 28.88 -6.17 -16.73
N LEU A 300 30.11 -5.87 -17.15
CA LEU A 300 30.83 -6.73 -18.13
C LEU A 300 30.93 -8.15 -17.59
N THR A 301 30.67 -9.15 -18.42
CA THR A 301 30.59 -10.58 -18.04
C THR A 301 31.86 -11.13 -17.38
N GLU A 302 33.02 -10.56 -17.71
CA GLU A 302 34.32 -10.95 -17.12
C GLU A 302 34.67 -10.19 -15.84
N SER A 303 33.81 -9.24 -15.41
CA SER A 303 34.06 -8.44 -14.22
C SER A 303 33.69 -9.15 -12.91
N SER A 304 34.38 -8.79 -11.82
CA SER A 304 34.01 -9.23 -10.47
C SER A 304 32.61 -8.76 -10.07
N ALA A 305 32.15 -7.63 -10.60
CA ALA A 305 30.81 -7.11 -10.38
C ALA A 305 29.74 -8.02 -11.00
N TYR A 306 29.98 -8.55 -12.19
CA TYR A 306 29.08 -9.52 -12.82
C TYR A 306 29.01 -10.83 -12.03
N GLN A 307 30.15 -11.35 -11.58
CA GLN A 307 30.19 -12.56 -10.76
C GLN A 307 29.47 -12.35 -9.42
N SER A 308 29.62 -11.19 -8.80
CA SER A 308 28.89 -10.83 -7.58
C SER A 308 27.38 -10.78 -7.84
N LEU A 309 26.94 -10.20 -8.96
CA LEU A 309 25.53 -10.17 -9.36
C LEU A 309 24.97 -11.58 -9.54
N ILE A 310 25.68 -12.45 -10.28
CA ILE A 310 25.25 -13.84 -10.48
C ILE A 310 25.14 -14.59 -9.15
N ASN A 311 26.11 -14.42 -8.26
CA ASN A 311 26.11 -15.08 -6.96
C ASN A 311 25.01 -14.56 -6.01
N SER A 312 24.44 -13.39 -6.29
CA SER A 312 23.35 -12.79 -5.51
C SER A 312 21.96 -13.26 -5.97
N ILE A 313 21.85 -13.93 -7.11
CA ILE A 313 20.56 -14.43 -7.63
C ILE A 313 20.03 -15.51 -6.68
N PRO A 314 18.83 -15.34 -6.11
CA PRO A 314 18.24 -16.36 -5.26
C PRO A 314 17.91 -17.63 -6.04
N LYS A 315 17.87 -18.77 -5.35
CA LYS A 315 17.42 -20.01 -5.97
C LYS A 315 16.02 -19.85 -6.55
N ASN A 316 15.76 -20.51 -7.64
CA ASN A 316 14.45 -20.51 -8.32
C ASN A 316 14.02 -19.14 -8.87
N TYR A 317 14.94 -18.19 -9.08
CA TYR A 317 14.61 -16.92 -9.73
C TYR A 317 14.12 -17.19 -11.18
N PRO A 318 12.88 -16.79 -11.54
CA PRO A 318 12.27 -17.22 -12.80
C PRO A 318 12.54 -16.30 -13.98
N HIS A 319 13.11 -15.11 -13.74
CA HIS A 319 13.28 -14.06 -14.75
C HIS A 319 14.71 -13.97 -15.25
N GLU A 320 14.97 -13.03 -16.18
CA GLU A 320 16.29 -12.80 -16.74
C GLU A 320 17.27 -12.14 -15.77
N ILE A 321 18.57 -12.31 -16.00
CA ILE A 321 19.64 -11.66 -15.20
C ILE A 321 19.49 -10.15 -15.21
N LYS A 322 19.02 -9.56 -16.30
CA LYS A 322 18.76 -8.13 -16.40
C LYS A 322 17.65 -7.69 -15.44
N ASP A 323 16.59 -8.46 -15.32
CA ASP A 323 15.51 -8.18 -14.37
C ASP A 323 16.01 -8.25 -12.93
N TRP A 324 16.85 -9.26 -12.64
CA TRP A 324 17.50 -9.34 -11.32
C TRP A 324 18.41 -8.14 -11.03
N HIS A 325 19.18 -7.69 -12.00
CA HIS A 325 20.04 -6.52 -11.84
C HIS A 325 19.23 -5.27 -11.49
N ILE A 326 18.13 -5.03 -12.18
CA ILE A 326 17.21 -3.93 -11.92
C ILE A 326 16.57 -4.09 -10.53
N GLN A 327 16.01 -5.25 -10.22
CA GLN A 327 15.37 -5.57 -8.95
C GLN A 327 16.32 -5.39 -7.78
N HIS A 328 17.54 -5.88 -7.89
CA HIS A 328 18.58 -5.78 -6.85
C HIS A 328 18.95 -4.32 -6.54
N GLN A 329 19.05 -3.48 -7.58
CA GLN A 329 19.32 -2.05 -7.37
C GLN A 329 18.14 -1.34 -6.71
N MET A 330 16.92 -1.64 -7.16
CA MET A 330 15.72 -1.07 -6.55
C MET A 330 15.57 -1.52 -5.09
N TYR A 331 15.89 -2.76 -4.77
CA TYR A 331 15.91 -3.26 -3.39
C TYR A 331 16.94 -2.53 -2.53
N SER A 332 18.14 -2.27 -3.05
CA SER A 332 19.15 -1.49 -2.33
C SER A 332 18.69 -0.08 -2.01
N PHE A 333 17.92 0.55 -2.91
CA PHE A 333 17.31 1.84 -2.65
C PHE A 333 16.22 1.75 -1.57
N LEU A 334 15.36 0.74 -1.64
CA LEU A 334 14.32 0.51 -0.63
C LEU A 334 14.93 0.26 0.75
N ASP A 335 15.99 -0.56 0.84
CA ASP A 335 16.71 -0.85 2.08
C ASP A 335 17.25 0.41 2.75
N SER A 336 17.73 1.38 1.94
CA SER A 336 18.23 2.66 2.44
C SER A 336 17.14 3.58 2.99
N ASN A 337 15.86 3.25 2.75
CA ASN A 337 14.70 4.05 3.12
C ASN A 337 13.74 3.32 4.07
N GLN A 338 14.11 2.16 4.60
CA GLN A 338 13.28 1.40 5.54
C GLN A 338 12.90 2.23 6.76
N ARG A 339 11.71 2.00 7.26
CA ARG A 339 11.18 2.60 8.48
C ARG A 339 11.36 1.65 9.67
N ALA A 340 11.14 2.19 10.88
CA ALA A 340 11.28 1.42 12.11
C ALA A 340 10.31 0.22 12.16
N ILE A 341 9.10 0.40 11.64
CA ILE A 341 8.08 -0.65 11.55
C ILE A 341 7.83 -1.04 10.08
N ALA A 342 7.61 -2.33 9.83
CA ALA A 342 7.43 -2.86 8.47
C ALA A 342 6.15 -2.37 7.81
N PHE A 343 5.07 -2.20 8.57
CA PHE A 343 3.77 -1.71 8.12
C PHE A 343 3.63 -0.18 8.17
N HIS A 344 4.75 0.56 8.16
CA HIS A 344 4.69 2.03 8.09
C HIS A 344 4.18 2.49 6.71
N ALA A 345 3.17 3.35 6.69
CA ALA A 345 2.50 3.80 5.47
C ALA A 345 3.44 4.29 4.36
N ALA A 346 4.49 5.05 4.71
CA ALA A 346 5.48 5.52 3.74
C ALA A 346 6.33 4.39 3.14
N GLU A 347 6.61 3.34 3.92
CA GLU A 347 7.36 2.18 3.44
C GLU A 347 6.48 1.35 2.48
N ILE A 348 5.24 1.04 2.88
CA ILE A 348 4.27 0.36 2.03
C ILE A 348 4.08 1.12 0.71
N TRP A 349 3.88 2.43 0.77
CA TRP A 349 3.74 3.27 -0.42
C TRP A 349 4.96 3.20 -1.33
N GLN A 350 6.15 3.28 -0.76
CA GLN A 350 7.40 3.23 -1.51
C GLN A 350 7.60 1.88 -2.21
N ILE A 351 7.37 0.77 -1.50
CA ILE A 351 7.52 -0.57 -2.07
C ILE A 351 6.44 -0.81 -3.15
N LEU A 352 5.20 -0.36 -2.93
CA LEU A 352 4.12 -0.44 -3.92
C LEU A 352 4.50 0.27 -5.24
N ILE A 353 4.98 1.51 -5.15
CA ILE A 353 5.42 2.26 -6.34
C ILE A 353 6.60 1.56 -7.03
N ALA A 354 7.55 1.04 -6.27
CA ALA A 354 8.67 0.27 -6.81
C ALA A 354 8.20 -1.00 -7.53
N SER A 355 7.29 -1.76 -6.92
CA SER A 355 6.72 -2.98 -7.50
C SER A 355 6.01 -2.72 -8.83
N LEU A 356 5.16 -1.69 -8.88
CA LEU A 356 4.47 -1.29 -10.11
C LEU A 356 5.45 -0.80 -11.18
N ALA A 357 6.43 0.03 -10.80
CA ALA A 357 7.43 0.54 -11.71
C ALA A 357 8.35 -0.58 -12.26
N PHE A 358 8.69 -1.59 -11.45
CA PHE A 358 9.44 -2.77 -11.89
C PHE A 358 8.61 -3.61 -12.85
N ALA A 359 7.37 -3.93 -12.47
CA ALA A 359 6.44 -4.78 -13.21
C ALA A 359 6.16 -4.31 -14.64
N ASP A 360 6.01 -3.00 -14.81
CA ASP A 360 5.63 -2.38 -16.09
C ASP A 360 4.41 -3.04 -16.76
N GLY A 361 3.41 -3.36 -15.94
CA GLY A 361 2.17 -4.01 -16.36
C GLY A 361 2.17 -5.55 -16.28
N ASP A 362 3.30 -6.19 -15.96
CA ASP A 362 3.38 -7.62 -15.74
C ASP A 362 2.92 -7.97 -14.33
N PHE A 363 1.81 -8.70 -14.23
CA PHE A 363 1.19 -9.06 -12.96
C PHE A 363 2.14 -9.87 -12.05
N ASN A 364 2.74 -10.93 -12.60
CA ASN A 364 3.58 -11.83 -11.82
C ASN A 364 4.84 -11.12 -11.34
N LYS A 365 5.53 -10.37 -12.21
CA LYS A 365 6.71 -9.58 -11.81
C LYS A 365 6.42 -8.61 -10.69
N GLY A 366 5.26 -7.94 -10.72
CA GLY A 366 4.89 -6.95 -9.70
C GLY A 366 4.62 -7.58 -8.34
N VAL A 367 3.81 -8.63 -8.30
CA VAL A 367 3.48 -9.34 -7.07
C VAL A 367 4.73 -10.03 -6.50
N GLU A 368 5.51 -10.71 -7.32
CA GLU A 368 6.76 -11.36 -6.91
C GLU A 368 7.79 -10.35 -6.36
N PHE A 369 7.90 -9.16 -6.98
CA PHE A 369 8.77 -8.10 -6.46
C PHE A 369 8.38 -7.73 -5.03
N ALA A 370 7.11 -7.49 -4.78
CA ALA A 370 6.61 -7.12 -3.46
C ALA A 370 6.87 -8.22 -2.41
N VAL A 371 6.49 -9.45 -2.74
CA VAL A 371 6.64 -10.61 -1.84
C VAL A 371 8.10 -10.86 -1.49
N ASN A 372 9.00 -10.85 -2.48
CA ASN A 372 10.42 -11.15 -2.28
C ASN A 372 11.22 -9.99 -1.67
N TYR A 373 10.66 -8.80 -1.57
CA TYR A 373 11.27 -7.75 -0.77
C TYR A 373 11.19 -8.08 0.73
N GLY A 374 10.14 -8.75 1.15
CA GLY A 374 9.86 -9.02 2.56
C GLY A 374 9.18 -7.85 3.27
N ARG A 375 9.36 -7.74 4.56
CA ARG A 375 8.69 -6.77 5.44
C ARG A 375 7.18 -7.07 5.49
N ASP A 376 6.31 -6.09 5.40
CA ASP A 376 4.86 -6.24 5.30
C ASP A 376 4.49 -6.56 3.84
N ASN A 377 4.94 -7.70 3.39
CA ASN A 377 4.94 -8.04 1.97
C ASN A 377 3.58 -8.55 1.46
N ASP A 378 2.72 -9.08 2.29
CA ASP A 378 1.36 -9.48 1.95
C ASP A 378 0.49 -8.25 1.66
N THR A 379 0.53 -7.21 2.51
CA THR A 379 -0.17 -5.93 2.28
C THR A 379 0.29 -5.27 0.97
N VAL A 380 1.60 -5.15 0.76
CA VAL A 380 2.10 -4.55 -0.50
C VAL A 380 1.70 -5.38 -1.71
N ALA A 381 1.85 -6.70 -1.63
CA ALA A 381 1.50 -7.59 -2.73
C ALA A 381 -0.01 -7.63 -2.98
N ALA A 382 -0.85 -7.54 -1.94
CA ALA A 382 -2.30 -7.43 -2.08
C ALA A 382 -2.70 -6.16 -2.85
N ILE A 383 -2.12 -5.00 -2.53
CA ILE A 383 -2.42 -3.75 -3.24
C ILE A 383 -1.84 -3.79 -4.67
N THR A 384 -0.61 -4.29 -4.84
CA THR A 384 0.01 -4.47 -6.17
C THR A 384 -0.84 -5.38 -7.05
N GLY A 385 -1.28 -6.52 -6.50
CA GLY A 385 -2.15 -7.48 -7.16
C GLY A 385 -3.53 -6.91 -7.51
N PHE A 386 -4.10 -6.05 -6.65
CA PHE A 386 -5.34 -5.34 -6.96
C PHE A 386 -5.17 -4.43 -8.19
N VAL A 387 -4.13 -3.58 -8.17
CA VAL A 387 -3.87 -2.61 -9.24
C VAL A 387 -3.58 -3.30 -10.57
N LEU A 388 -2.67 -4.26 -10.59
CA LEU A 388 -2.31 -4.98 -11.81
C LEU A 388 -3.44 -5.93 -12.26
N GLY A 389 -4.15 -6.56 -11.33
CA GLY A 389 -5.31 -7.39 -11.61
C GLY A 389 -6.47 -6.61 -12.25
N ALA A 390 -6.69 -5.35 -11.80
CA ALA A 390 -7.64 -4.43 -12.43
C ALA A 390 -7.25 -4.06 -13.87
N GLN A 391 -5.95 -3.92 -14.14
CA GLN A 391 -5.43 -3.60 -15.48
C GLN A 391 -5.53 -4.79 -16.42
N VAL A 392 -5.09 -5.97 -15.97
CA VAL A 392 -5.05 -7.14 -16.87
C VAL A 392 -6.40 -7.83 -17.01
N GLY A 393 -7.28 -7.75 -15.99
CA GLY A 393 -8.52 -8.52 -15.90
C GLY A 393 -8.28 -9.97 -15.46
N PHE A 394 -9.34 -10.61 -14.99
CA PHE A 394 -9.30 -11.97 -14.43
C PHE A 394 -8.85 -13.02 -15.46
N ASP A 395 -9.34 -12.91 -16.70
CA ASP A 395 -9.05 -13.90 -17.74
C ASP A 395 -7.55 -14.03 -18.04
N ARG A 396 -6.77 -12.96 -17.83
CA ARG A 396 -5.32 -12.92 -18.12
C ARG A 396 -4.43 -13.20 -16.90
N LEU A 397 -4.99 -13.41 -15.72
CA LEU A 397 -4.21 -13.88 -14.56
C LEU A 397 -3.73 -15.31 -14.79
N ASP A 398 -2.61 -15.68 -14.17
CA ASP A 398 -2.07 -17.04 -14.23
C ASP A 398 -3.11 -18.07 -13.76
N GLU A 399 -3.37 -19.08 -14.60
CA GLU A 399 -4.44 -20.06 -14.37
C GLU A 399 -4.24 -20.86 -13.09
N SER A 400 -3.00 -21.26 -12.80
CA SER A 400 -2.68 -22.05 -11.62
C SER A 400 -2.85 -21.24 -10.34
N LEU A 401 -2.38 -19.99 -10.33
CA LEU A 401 -2.47 -19.10 -9.16
C LEU A 401 -3.93 -18.74 -8.86
N LYS A 402 -4.68 -18.31 -9.88
CA LYS A 402 -6.09 -17.91 -9.67
C LYS A 402 -6.97 -19.06 -9.22
N GLN A 403 -6.81 -20.25 -9.83
CA GLN A 403 -7.61 -21.41 -9.44
C GLN A 403 -7.32 -21.85 -8.02
N GLN A 404 -6.04 -21.92 -7.64
CA GLN A 404 -5.66 -22.31 -6.29
C GLN A 404 -6.19 -21.33 -5.23
N VAL A 405 -6.13 -20.01 -5.51
CA VAL A 405 -6.68 -18.98 -4.60
C VAL A 405 -8.20 -19.10 -4.50
N LEU A 406 -8.90 -19.23 -5.63
CA LEU A 406 -10.36 -19.38 -5.62
C LEU A 406 -10.81 -20.62 -4.81
N ASP A 407 -10.17 -21.75 -5.04
CA ASP A 407 -10.50 -23.00 -4.36
C ASP A 407 -10.22 -22.92 -2.85
N THR A 408 -9.05 -22.39 -2.47
CA THR A 408 -8.67 -22.27 -1.07
C THR A 408 -9.56 -21.27 -0.33
N HIS A 409 -9.82 -20.11 -0.92
CA HIS A 409 -10.72 -19.12 -0.30
C HIS A 409 -12.11 -19.67 -0.09
N LYS A 410 -12.67 -20.32 -1.09
CA LYS A 410 -14.03 -20.88 -1.01
C LYS A 410 -14.14 -22.03 -0.03
N ASN A 411 -13.22 -22.99 -0.09
CA ASN A 411 -13.35 -24.27 0.63
C ASN A 411 -12.73 -24.23 2.02
N VAL A 412 -11.72 -23.39 2.28
CA VAL A 412 -11.01 -23.30 3.56
C VAL A 412 -11.40 -22.05 4.32
N LEU A 413 -11.37 -20.87 3.67
CA LEU A 413 -11.63 -19.61 4.34
C LEU A 413 -13.12 -19.21 4.35
N GLY A 414 -13.96 -19.88 3.56
CA GLY A 414 -15.38 -19.54 3.43
C GLY A 414 -15.64 -18.23 2.70
N ILE A 415 -14.68 -17.76 1.89
CA ILE A 415 -14.74 -16.51 1.10
C ILE A 415 -14.88 -16.86 -0.37
N ASP A 416 -16.06 -16.69 -0.95
CA ASP A 416 -16.27 -16.88 -2.39
C ASP A 416 -15.99 -15.57 -3.14
N LEU A 417 -14.78 -15.45 -3.74
CA LEU A 417 -14.31 -14.25 -4.43
C LEU A 417 -15.15 -13.94 -5.68
N GLU A 418 -15.69 -14.94 -6.36
CA GLU A 418 -16.56 -14.74 -7.52
C GLU A 418 -17.91 -14.14 -7.11
N VAL A 419 -18.48 -14.65 -6.01
CA VAL A 419 -19.71 -14.08 -5.41
C VAL A 419 -19.45 -12.66 -4.93
N MET A 420 -18.33 -12.42 -4.31
CA MET A 420 -17.92 -11.10 -3.86
C MET A 420 -17.79 -10.11 -5.03
N ALA A 421 -17.17 -10.51 -6.13
CA ALA A 421 -17.09 -9.68 -7.35
C ALA A 421 -18.47 -9.38 -7.97
N LYS A 422 -19.38 -10.36 -7.98
CA LYS A 422 -20.77 -10.15 -8.46
C LYS A 422 -21.49 -9.12 -7.60
N ARG A 423 -21.37 -9.22 -6.28
CA ARG A 423 -21.97 -8.26 -5.33
C ARG A 423 -21.42 -6.85 -5.53
N TYR A 424 -20.10 -6.68 -5.72
CA TYR A 424 -19.53 -5.39 -6.10
C TYR A 424 -20.09 -4.87 -7.42
N ALA A 425 -20.16 -5.71 -8.44
CA ALA A 425 -20.71 -5.32 -9.73
C ALA A 425 -22.21 -4.92 -9.66
N GLU A 426 -22.95 -5.45 -8.70
CA GLU A 426 -24.35 -5.08 -8.44
C GLU A 426 -24.48 -3.72 -7.75
N LEU A 427 -23.54 -3.39 -6.85
CA LEU A 427 -23.50 -2.06 -6.21
C LEU A 427 -23.20 -0.91 -7.19
N LEU A 428 -22.61 -1.23 -8.35
CA LEU A 428 -22.21 -0.25 -9.36
C LEU A 428 -23.28 -0.01 -10.44
N LYS A 429 -24.43 -0.67 -10.36
CA LYS A 429 -25.58 -0.49 -11.28
C LYS A 429 -26.51 0.59 -10.76
#